data_dce93c9c0e54807c46e8029842018387
#
_entry.id   dce93c9c0e54807c46e8029842018387
#
_cell.length_a   1.000
_cell.length_b   1.000
_cell.length_c   1.000
_cell.angle_alpha   90.00
_cell.angle_beta   90.00
_cell.angle_gamma   90.00
#
_symmetry.space_group_name_H-M   'P 1'
#
loop_
_entity.id
_entity.type
_entity.pdbx_description
1 polymer ?
#
loop_
_entity_poly.entity_id
_entity_poly.type
_entity_poly.pdbx_seq_one_letter_code
_entity_poly.pdbx_strand_id
1 'polypeptide(L)'
;MPTKHERIDYPELLRALGHFIQREHLSEISIVEFDRGWVIAGLTFKSTAQGFIRVPADFVISHDEVRKMIQELQDQRQRDAQTKRGWRG
;
A
#
# COMPACT_ATOMS: atom_id res chain seq x y z
N MET A 1 27.57 4.24 0.51
CA MET A 1 26.98 4.32 0.76
C MET A 1 26.00 4.75 0.33
N PRO A 2 25.64 4.77 0.08
CA PRO A 2 24.76 5.21 -0.44
C PRO A 2 23.63 5.21 -0.04
N THR A 3 23.19 5.02 0.08
CA THR A 3 22.19 4.71 0.36
C THR A 3 21.54 5.33 1.26
N LYS A 4 21.85 6.00 1.84
CA LYS A 4 21.28 6.59 2.71
C LYS A 4 20.05 7.12 2.40
N HIS A 5 19.91 7.73 1.54
CA HIS A 5 18.74 8.32 1.21
C HIS A 5 17.68 7.36 0.94
N GLU A 6 18.04 6.17 0.91
CA GLU A 6 17.07 5.21 0.64
C GLU A 6 16.26 4.79 1.79
N ARG A 7 16.51 5.36 2.96
CA ARG A 7 15.72 5.00 4.07
C ARG A 7 14.30 5.39 3.88
N ILE A 8 13.40 4.50 4.07
CA ILE A 8 11.97 4.75 4.02
C ILE A 8 11.46 4.76 5.44
N ASP A 9 10.65 5.75 5.76
CA ASP A 9 10.06 5.87 7.07
C ASP A 9 9.03 4.76 7.26
N TYR A 10 9.23 3.90 8.24
CA TYR A 10 8.34 2.76 8.40
C TYR A 10 6.89 3.13 8.68
N PRO A 11 6.58 4.14 9.48
CA PRO A 11 5.16 4.51 9.61
C PRO A 11 4.52 4.89 8.29
N GLU A 12 5.24 5.60 7.43
CA GLU A 12 4.71 5.94 6.12
C GLU A 12 4.60 4.70 5.25
N LEU A 13 5.60 3.82 5.30
CA LEU A 13 5.57 2.59 4.56
C LEU A 13 4.36 1.75 4.94
N LEU A 14 4.16 1.57 6.24
CA LEU A 14 3.06 0.72 6.69
C LEU A 14 1.71 1.31 6.33
N ARG A 15 1.60 2.63 6.36
CA ARG A 15 0.37 3.29 5.94
C ARG A 15 0.10 3.03 4.46
N ALA A 16 1.13 3.16 3.64
CA ALA A 16 1.01 2.91 2.20
C ALA A 16 0.64 1.47 1.92
N LEU A 17 1.30 0.54 2.58
CA LEU A 17 1.01 -0.87 2.40
C LEU A 17 -0.38 -1.23 2.91
N GLY A 18 -0.81 -0.57 3.99
CA GLY A 18 -2.16 -0.77 4.50
C GLY A 18 -3.21 -0.39 3.48
N HIS A 19 -3.03 0.74 2.82
CA HIS A 19 -3.96 1.15 1.77
C HIS A 19 -3.94 0.17 0.60
N PHE A 20 -2.77 -0.33 0.25
CA PHE A 20 -2.65 -1.31 -0.81
C PHE A 20 -3.40 -2.59 -0.45
N ILE A 21 -3.20 -3.08 0.76
CA ILE A 21 -3.84 -4.29 1.23
C ILE A 21 -5.36 -4.14 1.19
N GLN A 22 -5.86 -2.99 1.62
CA GLN A 22 -7.27 -2.76 1.62
C GLN A 22 -7.84 -2.66 0.21
N ARG A 23 -7.12 -2.01 -0.68
CA ARG A 23 -7.54 -1.88 -2.06
C ARG A 23 -7.63 -3.22 -2.76
N GLU A 24 -6.68 -4.11 -2.45
CA GLU A 24 -6.65 -5.43 -3.08
C GLU A 24 -7.49 -6.45 -2.32
N HIS A 25 -8.14 -6.03 -1.26
CA HIS A 25 -9.02 -6.90 -0.46
C HIS A 25 -8.28 -8.13 0.06
N LEU A 26 -7.08 -7.92 0.55
CA LEU A 26 -6.27 -9.01 1.07
C LEU A 26 -6.58 -9.26 2.54
N SER A 27 -6.52 -10.51 2.95
CA SER A 27 -6.66 -10.89 4.34
C SER A 27 -5.62 -11.95 4.67
N GLU A 28 -5.41 -12.20 5.95
CA GLU A 28 -4.43 -13.18 6.41
C GLU A 28 -3.08 -12.90 5.79
N ILE A 29 -2.64 -11.67 5.92
CA ILE A 29 -1.48 -11.19 5.19
C ILE A 29 -0.19 -11.44 5.92
N SER A 30 0.88 -11.52 5.16
CA SER A 30 2.23 -11.43 5.67
C SER A 30 3.01 -10.45 4.80
N ILE A 31 3.93 -9.73 5.42
CA ILE A 31 4.76 -8.77 4.73
C ILE A 31 6.20 -9.11 5.06
N VAL A 32 7.00 -9.32 4.02
CA VAL A 32 8.41 -9.67 4.20
C VAL A 32 9.24 -8.64 3.45
N GLU A 33 10.18 -8.05 4.16
CA GLU A 33 11.10 -7.10 3.54
C GLU A 33 12.31 -7.84 3.01
N PHE A 34 12.79 -7.44 1.85
CA PHE A 34 14.01 -7.97 1.31
C PHE A 34 14.75 -6.82 0.63
N ASP A 35 15.92 -7.09 0.07
CA ASP A 35 16.79 -6.00 -0.37
C ASP A 35 16.19 -5.16 -1.51
N ARG A 36 15.27 -5.67 -2.28
CA ARG A 36 14.69 -4.90 -3.38
C ARG A 36 13.32 -4.34 -3.07
N GLY A 37 12.78 -4.65 -1.92
CA GLY A 37 11.47 -4.14 -1.58
C GLY A 37 10.75 -5.06 -0.61
N TRP A 38 9.49 -5.34 -0.88
CA TRP A 38 8.65 -6.11 0.03
C TRP A 38 7.80 -7.08 -0.74
N VAL A 39 7.52 -8.22 -0.11
CA VAL A 39 6.54 -9.17 -0.63
C VAL A 39 5.34 -9.12 0.30
N ILE A 40 4.17 -8.92 -0.26
CA ILE A 40 2.93 -8.99 0.50
C ILE A 40 2.18 -10.20 0.00
N ALA A 41 1.89 -11.12 0.88
CA ALA A 41 1.14 -12.33 0.54
C ALA A 41 -0.11 -12.40 1.39
N GLY A 42 -1.15 -12.97 0.86
CA GLY A 42 -2.40 -13.11 1.60
C GLY A 42 -3.42 -13.84 0.76
N LEU A 43 -4.68 -13.69 1.17
CA LEU A 43 -5.80 -14.27 0.45
C LEU A 43 -6.69 -13.16 -0.05
N THR A 44 -7.15 -13.31 -1.27
CA THR A 44 -8.13 -12.38 -1.83
C THR A 44 -9.33 -13.18 -2.29
N PHE A 45 -10.33 -12.49 -2.80
CA PHE A 45 -11.54 -13.15 -3.27
C PHE A 45 -11.57 -13.19 -4.79
N LYS A 46 -12.03 -14.30 -5.30
CA LYS A 46 -12.22 -14.43 -6.73
C LYS A 46 -13.67 -14.80 -6.98
N SER A 47 -14.30 -14.13 -7.93
CA SER A 47 -15.68 -14.40 -8.28
C SER A 47 -15.76 -15.65 -9.13
N THR A 48 -16.70 -16.53 -8.81
CA THR A 48 -16.94 -17.71 -9.59
C THR A 48 -18.43 -17.85 -9.84
N ALA A 49 -18.80 -18.83 -10.63
CA ALA A 49 -20.20 -19.07 -10.92
C ALA A 49 -21.00 -19.40 -9.67
N GLN A 50 -20.32 -19.90 -8.65
CA GLN A 50 -21.00 -20.28 -7.42
C GLN A 50 -20.80 -19.30 -6.29
N GLY A 51 -20.27 -18.13 -6.59
CA GLY A 51 -20.04 -17.12 -5.58
C GLY A 51 -18.56 -16.78 -5.51
N PHE A 52 -18.12 -16.38 -4.32
CA PHE A 52 -16.73 -15.97 -4.14
C PHE A 52 -15.95 -17.06 -3.46
N ILE A 53 -14.72 -17.26 -3.90
CA ILE A 53 -13.80 -18.15 -3.21
C ILE A 53 -12.57 -17.36 -2.82
N ARG A 54 -11.86 -17.84 -1.82
CA ARG A 54 -10.63 -17.19 -1.35
C ARG A 54 -9.47 -17.87 -2.05
N VAL A 55 -8.59 -17.08 -2.62
CA VAL A 55 -7.43 -17.60 -3.34
C VAL A 55 -6.18 -16.88 -2.88
N PRO A 56 -5.04 -17.56 -2.91
CA PRO A 56 -3.78 -16.93 -2.54
C PRO A 56 -3.42 -15.86 -3.56
N ALA A 57 -2.81 -14.80 -3.06
CA ALA A 57 -2.29 -13.74 -3.90
C ALA A 57 -1.03 -13.21 -3.27
N ASP A 58 -0.04 -12.88 -4.08
CA ASP A 58 1.15 -12.25 -3.55
C ASP A 58 1.62 -11.19 -4.52
N PHE A 59 2.27 -10.20 -3.97
CA PHE A 59 2.71 -9.03 -4.71
C PHE A 59 4.12 -8.68 -4.29
N VAL A 60 4.95 -8.35 -5.26
CA VAL A 60 6.29 -7.84 -4.98
C VAL A 60 6.25 -6.34 -5.25
N ILE A 61 6.58 -5.55 -4.25
CA ILE A 61 6.51 -4.10 -4.35
C ILE A 61 7.91 -3.54 -4.14
N SER A 62 8.42 -2.85 -5.15
CA SER A 62 9.77 -2.31 -5.08
C SER A 62 9.81 -1.03 -4.25
N HIS A 63 11.02 -0.60 -3.92
CA HIS A 63 11.21 0.66 -3.22
C HIS A 63 10.60 1.83 -3.97
N ASP A 64 10.77 1.85 -5.28
CA ASP A 64 10.22 2.95 -6.08
C ASP A 64 8.70 2.95 -6.05
N GLU A 65 8.11 1.78 -6.10
CA GLU A 65 6.66 1.68 -6.03
C GLU A 65 6.13 2.16 -4.69
N VAL A 66 6.83 1.80 -3.62
CA VAL A 66 6.44 2.26 -2.29
C VAL A 66 6.55 3.77 -2.20
N ARG A 67 7.62 4.34 -2.72
CA ARG A 67 7.77 5.79 -2.69
C ARG A 67 6.64 6.49 -3.43
N LYS A 68 6.22 5.93 -4.55
CA LYS A 68 5.08 6.48 -5.26
C LYS A 68 3.81 6.39 -4.45
N MET A 69 3.60 5.27 -3.80
CA MET A 69 2.42 5.10 -2.95
C MET A 69 2.41 6.13 -1.83
N ILE A 70 3.56 6.33 -1.20
CA ILE A 70 3.66 7.30 -0.12
C ILE A 70 3.38 8.70 -0.65
N GLN A 71 3.93 9.02 -1.79
CA GLN A 71 3.72 10.33 -2.38
C GLN A 71 2.25 10.56 -2.71
N GLU A 72 1.59 9.57 -3.25
CA GLU A 72 0.18 9.67 -3.58
C GLU A 72 -0.66 9.91 -2.34
N LEU A 73 -0.33 9.25 -1.24
CA LEU A 73 -1.06 9.46 -0.01
C LEU A 73 -0.85 10.86 0.55
N GLN A 74 0.36 11.36 0.45
CA GLN A 74 0.65 12.70 0.92
C GLN A 74 -0.10 13.73 0.08
N ASP A 75 -0.12 13.53 -1.23
CA ASP A 75 -0.85 14.42 -2.13
C ASP A 75 -2.33 14.40 -1.80
N GLN A 76 -2.86 13.24 -1.54
CA GLN A 76 -4.27 13.11 -1.22
C GLN A 76 -4.62 13.81 0.09
N ARG A 77 -3.76 13.67 1.09
CA ARG A 77 -3.99 14.35 2.35
C ARG A 77 -3.99 15.86 2.18
N GLN A 78 -3.11 16.37 1.33
CA GLN A 78 -3.07 17.79 1.08
C GLN A 78 -4.32 18.26 0.37
N ARG A 79 -4.78 17.49 -0.61
CA ARG A 79 -6.02 17.84 -1.31
C ARG A 79 -7.20 17.84 -0.37
N ASP A 80 -7.27 16.86 0.51
CA ASP A 80 -8.36 16.79 1.46
C ASP A 80 -8.35 17.97 2.41
N ALA A 81 -7.18 18.35 2.86
CA ALA A 81 -7.06 19.50 3.75
C ALA A 81 -7.49 20.78 3.06
N GLN A 82 -7.10 20.95 1.81
CA GLN A 82 -7.49 22.12 1.06
C GLN A 82 -8.99 22.16 0.80
N THR A 83 -9.55 21.03 0.49
CA THR A 83 -10.97 20.93 0.25
C THR A 83 -11.74 21.30 1.51
N LYS A 84 -11.31 20.81 2.62
CA LYS A 84 -11.97 21.13 3.87
C LYS A 84 -11.90 22.60 4.17
N ARG A 85 -10.77 23.21 3.92
CA ARG A 85 -10.64 24.61 4.14
C ARG A 85 -11.56 25.40 3.26
N GLY A 86 -11.61 25.08 2.00
CA GLY A 86 -12.48 25.73 1.09
C GLY A 86 -13.93 25.60 1.47
N TRP A 87 -14.24 24.47 2.04
CA TRP A 87 -15.58 24.18 2.42
C TRP A 87 -16.09 25.06 3.51
N ARG A 88 -15.22 25.38 4.40
CA ARG A 88 -15.63 26.15 5.49
C ARG A 88 -15.80 27.54 5.08
N GLY A 89 -15.19 27.91 4.12
CA GLY A 89 -15.19 29.20 3.56
C GLY A 89 -16.43 29.85 3.45
#